data_17dc75b95fe750dd673d64023b758a57
#
_entry.id   17dc75b95fe750dd673d64023b758a57
#
_cell.length_a   1.000
_cell.length_b   1.000
_cell.length_c   1.000
_cell.angle_alpha   90.00
_cell.angle_beta   90.00
_cell.angle_gamma   90.00
#
_symmetry.space_group_name_H-M   'P 1'
#
loop_
_entity.id
_entity.type
_entity.pdbx_description
1 polymer ?
#
loop_
_entity_poly.entity_id
_entity_poly.type
_entity_poly.pdbx_seq_one_letter_code
_entity_poly.pdbx_strand_id
1 'polypeptide(L)'
;MAFKTYKMNDMSGKHGIVCMGLLMLLSSCHDDKQVTASGLQRKDFQTEVNGQYTDLFTLSNKKGMEVCITNYGARVVSILVPDKNGKREDVVCGFSTIGEYMEQRQNFGSTVGRYIGRILNARFTLDGVEHKLVPNNGKSGHISHGGNPGFADRIWKVEQADTYTVRLSYLCLLYTSPSPRD
;
A
#
# COMPACT_ATOMS: atom_id res chain seq x y z
N MET A 1 14.42 8.38 -0.50
CA MET A 1 13.79 7.08 -0.25
C MET A 1 12.44 7.30 0.39
N ALA A 2 11.38 6.70 -0.13
CA ALA A 2 10.04 6.82 0.43
C ALA A 2 9.71 5.57 1.27
N PHE A 3 9.13 5.76 2.46
CA PHE A 3 8.67 4.68 3.33
C PHE A 3 7.18 4.80 3.58
N LYS A 4 6.51 3.67 3.60
CA LYS A 4 5.13 3.55 4.06
C LYS A 4 5.05 2.43 5.08
N THR A 5 4.53 2.73 6.26
CA THR A 5 4.33 1.74 7.32
C THR A 5 2.86 1.73 7.70
N TYR A 6 2.28 0.56 7.65
CA TYR A 6 0.95 0.28 8.18
C TYR A 6 1.14 -0.53 9.45
N LYS A 7 0.55 -0.07 10.55
CA LYS A 7 0.63 -0.74 11.85
C LYS A 7 -0.74 -0.78 12.51
N MET A 8 -1.12 -1.93 12.97
CA MET A 8 -2.33 -2.15 13.74
C MET A 8 -1.96 -2.34 15.22
N ASN A 9 -2.54 -1.53 16.11
CA ASN A 9 -2.27 -1.65 17.53
C ASN A 9 -3.14 -2.76 18.15
N ASP A 10 -2.50 -3.68 18.87
CA ASP A 10 -3.18 -4.60 19.78
C ASP A 10 -3.35 -3.89 21.14
N MET A 11 -4.55 -3.40 21.41
CA MET A 11 -4.90 -2.84 22.73
C MET A 11 -5.33 -3.98 23.68
N SER A 12 -4.44 -4.94 23.92
CA SER A 12 -4.65 -5.93 24.97
C SER A 12 -3.98 -5.46 26.26
N GLY A 13 -4.80 -5.26 27.29
CA GLY A 13 -4.33 -4.92 28.64
C GLY A 13 -3.42 -6.05 29.18
N LYS A 14 -2.33 -5.63 29.82
CA LYS A 14 -1.37 -6.52 30.49
C LYS A 14 -2.06 -7.28 31.62
N HIS A 15 -2.14 -8.60 31.50
CA HIS A 15 -2.19 -9.49 32.66
C HIS A 15 -0.96 -10.38 32.60
N GLY A 16 -0.04 -10.13 33.51
CA GLY A 16 1.14 -10.96 33.67
C GLY A 16 0.78 -12.32 34.26
N ILE A 17 1.19 -13.37 33.59
CA ILE A 17 1.39 -14.68 34.21
C ILE A 17 2.79 -15.12 33.77
N VAL A 18 3.67 -15.18 34.79
CA VAL A 18 4.98 -15.81 34.69
C VAL A 18 4.74 -17.33 34.70
N CYS A 19 5.08 -18.00 33.63
CA CYS A 19 5.29 -19.48 33.65
C CYS A 19 6.63 -19.79 33.00
N MET A 20 7.47 -20.40 33.82
CA MET A 20 8.83 -20.82 33.52
C MET A 20 8.81 -22.15 32.77
N GLY A 21 9.60 -22.22 31.69
CA GLY A 21 10.18 -23.46 31.19
C GLY A 21 9.38 -24.25 30.16
N LEU A 22 9.73 -24.08 28.91
CA LEU A 22 10.10 -25.17 27.96
C LEU A 22 10.54 -24.54 26.65
N LEU A 23 11.79 -24.73 26.27
CA LEU A 23 12.37 -24.30 25.02
C LEU A 23 11.76 -25.13 23.87
N MET A 24 10.61 -24.70 23.36
CA MET A 24 10.12 -25.16 22.06
C MET A 24 10.50 -24.11 21.02
N LEU A 25 11.26 -24.54 20.03
CA LEU A 25 11.45 -23.85 18.77
C LEU A 25 10.06 -23.61 18.16
N LEU A 26 9.45 -22.49 18.50
CA LEU A 26 8.27 -22.00 17.81
C LEU A 26 8.75 -21.50 16.46
N SER A 27 8.70 -22.39 15.47
CA SER A 27 8.57 -22.01 14.08
C SER A 27 7.44 -20.98 14.05
N SER A 28 7.76 -19.74 13.75
CA SER A 28 6.77 -18.68 13.51
C SER A 28 5.95 -19.13 12.30
N CYS A 29 4.84 -19.81 12.55
CA CYS A 29 3.83 -20.00 11.52
C CYS A 29 3.29 -18.62 11.18
N HIS A 30 3.86 -18.01 10.17
CA HIS A 30 3.22 -16.93 9.44
C HIS A 30 1.92 -17.53 8.90
N ASP A 31 0.79 -17.08 9.42
CA ASP A 31 -0.54 -17.58 9.01
C ASP A 31 -0.80 -17.04 7.59
N ASP A 32 -0.33 -17.78 6.59
CA ASP A 32 -0.47 -17.50 5.17
C ASP A 32 -1.93 -17.77 4.75
N LYS A 33 -2.85 -16.98 5.28
CA LYS A 33 -4.25 -17.07 4.87
C LYS A 33 -4.35 -16.81 3.38
N GLN A 34 -4.65 -17.87 2.63
CA GLN A 34 -4.85 -17.78 1.18
C GLN A 34 -6.10 -16.98 0.83
N VAL A 35 -7.11 -16.93 1.74
CA VAL A 35 -8.34 -16.14 1.61
C VAL A 35 -8.50 -15.26 2.84
N THR A 36 -8.68 -13.98 2.64
CA THR A 36 -8.87 -12.98 3.68
C THR A 36 -10.29 -13.02 4.24
N ALA A 37 -10.55 -12.38 5.38
CA ALA A 37 -11.91 -12.26 5.91
C ALA A 37 -12.81 -11.38 5.04
N SER A 38 -12.26 -10.48 4.23
CA SER A 38 -12.97 -9.71 3.21
C SER A 38 -13.26 -10.50 1.92
N GLY A 39 -12.80 -11.76 1.82
CA GLY A 39 -13.02 -12.64 0.67
C GLY A 39 -11.98 -12.51 -0.44
N LEU A 40 -10.97 -11.66 -0.27
CA LEU A 40 -9.88 -11.52 -1.24
C LEU A 40 -8.99 -12.77 -1.23
N GLN A 41 -8.56 -13.21 -2.41
CA GLN A 41 -7.63 -14.31 -2.55
C GLN A 41 -6.21 -13.77 -2.77
N ARG A 42 -5.27 -14.14 -1.92
CA ARG A 42 -3.88 -13.69 -2.01
C ARG A 42 -3.26 -13.98 -3.38
N LYS A 43 -3.55 -15.14 -3.97
CA LYS A 43 -3.06 -15.53 -5.30
C LYS A 43 -3.43 -14.55 -6.42
N ASP A 44 -4.57 -13.85 -6.30
CA ASP A 44 -5.05 -12.89 -7.30
C ASP A 44 -4.29 -11.56 -7.24
N PHE A 45 -3.43 -11.40 -6.24
CA PHE A 45 -2.50 -10.28 -6.07
C PHE A 45 -1.04 -10.68 -6.31
N GLN A 46 -0.76 -11.95 -6.61
CA GLN A 46 0.58 -12.46 -6.85
C GLN A 46 0.86 -12.54 -8.34
N THR A 47 1.68 -11.62 -8.82
CA THR A 47 2.15 -11.62 -10.21
C THR A 47 3.53 -11.01 -10.31
N GLU A 48 4.23 -11.31 -11.40
CA GLU A 48 5.50 -10.67 -11.69
C GLU A 48 5.31 -9.53 -12.71
N VAL A 49 5.85 -8.36 -12.39
CA VAL A 49 5.83 -7.19 -13.25
C VAL A 49 7.25 -6.63 -13.34
N ASN A 50 7.86 -6.67 -14.51
CA ASN A 50 9.22 -6.16 -14.75
C ASN A 50 10.27 -6.73 -13.77
N GLY A 51 10.23 -8.03 -13.51
CA GLY A 51 11.16 -8.71 -12.59
C GLY A 51 10.90 -8.47 -11.10
N GLN A 52 9.78 -7.84 -10.75
CA GLN A 52 9.37 -7.60 -9.36
C GLN A 52 8.05 -8.31 -9.07
N TYR A 53 7.92 -8.89 -7.88
CA TYR A 53 6.70 -9.62 -7.48
C TYR A 53 5.77 -8.75 -6.65
N THR A 54 4.49 -8.82 -6.99
CA THR A 54 3.40 -8.27 -6.18
C THR A 54 2.88 -9.30 -5.19
N ASP A 55 2.30 -8.84 -4.08
CA ASP A 55 1.67 -9.72 -3.10
C ASP A 55 0.59 -8.97 -2.30
N LEU A 56 -0.22 -9.71 -1.55
CA LEU A 56 -1.22 -9.21 -0.62
C LEU A 56 -0.82 -9.55 0.82
N PHE A 57 -0.78 -8.54 1.67
CA PHE A 57 -0.46 -8.67 3.10
C PHE A 57 -1.70 -8.39 3.92
N THR A 58 -1.98 -9.25 4.88
CA THR A 58 -3.15 -9.13 5.75
C THR A 58 -2.71 -8.80 7.17
N LEU A 59 -3.19 -7.68 7.69
CA LEU A 59 -3.06 -7.30 9.10
C LEU A 59 -4.37 -7.59 9.81
N SER A 60 -4.32 -8.11 11.02
CA SER A 60 -5.52 -8.39 11.79
C SER A 60 -5.31 -8.12 13.29
N ASN A 61 -6.37 -7.75 13.98
CA ASN A 61 -6.35 -7.60 15.43
C ASN A 61 -7.40 -8.50 16.11
N LYS A 62 -7.26 -8.64 17.42
CA LYS A 62 -8.17 -9.47 18.24
C LYS A 62 -9.60 -8.94 18.31
N LYS A 63 -9.86 -7.71 17.87
CA LYS A 63 -11.19 -7.09 17.85
C LYS A 63 -11.94 -7.31 16.53
N GLY A 64 -11.40 -8.14 15.63
CA GLY A 64 -12.06 -8.51 14.37
C GLY A 64 -11.84 -7.56 13.21
N MET A 65 -11.00 -6.52 13.37
CA MET A 65 -10.57 -5.67 12.27
C MET A 65 -9.53 -6.39 11.42
N GLU A 66 -9.63 -6.27 10.10
CA GLU A 66 -8.66 -6.77 9.14
C GLU A 66 -8.33 -5.67 8.13
N VAL A 67 -7.07 -5.57 7.73
CA VAL A 67 -6.60 -4.64 6.69
C VAL A 67 -5.76 -5.41 5.68
N CYS A 68 -6.13 -5.32 4.42
CA CYS A 68 -5.39 -5.92 3.31
C CYS A 68 -4.61 -4.84 2.55
N ILE A 69 -3.33 -5.10 2.30
CA ILE A 69 -2.39 -4.16 1.68
C ILE A 69 -1.63 -4.89 0.58
N THR A 70 -1.52 -4.29 -0.60
CA THR A 70 -0.60 -4.77 -1.64
C THR A 70 0.63 -3.86 -1.74
N ASN A 71 1.77 -4.44 -2.11
CA ASN A 71 2.98 -3.68 -2.40
C ASN A 71 2.92 -2.96 -3.76
N TYR A 72 1.95 -3.23 -4.61
CA TYR A 72 1.71 -2.45 -5.82
C TYR A 72 1.05 -1.10 -5.47
N GLY A 73 1.81 -0.02 -5.58
CA GLY A 73 1.39 1.31 -5.18
C GLY A 73 1.34 1.54 -3.66
N ALA A 74 1.91 0.62 -2.86
CA ALA A 74 1.79 0.62 -1.39
C ALA A 74 0.34 0.92 -0.98
N ARG A 75 -0.58 0.08 -1.42
CA ARG A 75 -2.02 0.33 -1.54
C ARG A 75 -2.81 -0.42 -0.49
N VAL A 76 -3.72 0.27 0.18
CA VAL A 76 -4.76 -0.36 0.99
C VAL A 76 -5.84 -0.89 0.04
N VAL A 77 -6.11 -2.18 0.10
CA VAL A 77 -7.07 -2.87 -0.76
C VAL A 77 -8.42 -3.02 -0.07
N SER A 78 -8.40 -3.34 1.23
CA SER A 78 -9.59 -3.59 2.05
C SER A 78 -9.34 -3.16 3.49
N ILE A 79 -10.33 -2.60 4.14
CA ILE A 79 -10.39 -2.39 5.59
C ILE A 79 -11.71 -2.92 6.08
N LEU A 80 -11.68 -4.10 6.68
CA LEU A 80 -12.85 -4.75 7.25
C LEU A 80 -12.99 -4.34 8.72
N VAL A 81 -14.09 -3.68 9.06
CA VAL A 81 -14.33 -3.12 10.39
C VAL A 81 -15.61 -3.72 10.97
N PRO A 82 -15.60 -4.22 12.22
CA PRO A 82 -16.83 -4.63 12.90
C PRO A 82 -17.67 -3.41 13.31
N ASP A 83 -18.97 -3.46 13.08
CA ASP A 83 -19.94 -2.52 13.61
C ASP A 83 -20.25 -2.81 15.10
N LYS A 84 -21.18 -2.04 15.69
CA LYS A 84 -21.63 -2.20 17.07
C LYS A 84 -22.27 -3.57 17.38
N ASN A 85 -22.72 -4.29 16.36
CA ASN A 85 -23.33 -5.61 16.46
C ASN A 85 -22.34 -6.75 16.13
N GLY A 86 -21.08 -6.40 15.81
CA GLY A 86 -20.05 -7.35 15.40
C GLY A 86 -20.12 -7.75 13.91
N LYS A 87 -21.04 -7.18 13.12
CA LYS A 87 -21.05 -7.37 11.67
C LYS A 87 -19.86 -6.63 11.06
N ARG A 88 -19.08 -7.32 10.24
CA ARG A 88 -17.92 -6.74 9.57
C ARG A 88 -18.28 -6.27 8.17
N GLU A 89 -17.88 -5.05 7.85
CA GLU A 89 -18.07 -4.45 6.52
C GLU A 89 -16.78 -3.81 6.04
N ASP A 90 -16.52 -3.90 4.73
CA ASP A 90 -15.40 -3.21 4.10
C ASP A 90 -15.76 -1.74 3.90
N VAL A 91 -14.89 -0.86 4.38
CA VAL A 91 -15.10 0.60 4.32
C VAL A 91 -14.21 1.28 3.28
N VAL A 92 -13.56 0.51 2.40
CA VAL A 92 -12.65 1.02 1.36
C VAL A 92 -13.17 0.61 -0.02
N CYS A 93 -13.10 1.53 -0.98
CA CYS A 93 -13.29 1.20 -2.38
C CYS A 93 -12.01 0.60 -2.96
N GLY A 94 -12.15 -0.49 -3.71
CA GLY A 94 -11.03 -1.18 -4.34
C GLY A 94 -11.47 -2.23 -5.35
N PHE A 95 -10.49 -2.95 -5.86
CA PHE A 95 -10.69 -4.07 -6.77
C PHE A 95 -10.26 -5.37 -6.11
N SER A 96 -10.71 -6.49 -6.66
CA SER A 96 -10.47 -7.82 -6.09
C SER A 96 -9.20 -8.50 -6.61
N THR A 97 -8.57 -7.93 -7.63
CA THR A 97 -7.37 -8.50 -8.27
C THR A 97 -6.34 -7.42 -8.60
N ILE A 98 -5.08 -7.82 -8.68
CA ILE A 98 -4.00 -6.90 -9.08
C ILE A 98 -4.14 -6.48 -10.56
N GLY A 99 -4.68 -7.35 -11.40
CA GLY A 99 -4.91 -7.07 -12.81
C GLY A 99 -5.86 -5.88 -13.01
N GLU A 100 -6.96 -5.83 -12.25
CA GLU A 100 -7.91 -4.71 -12.30
C GLU A 100 -7.27 -3.38 -11.91
N TYR A 101 -6.39 -3.37 -10.88
CA TYR A 101 -5.66 -2.16 -10.50
C TYR A 101 -4.70 -1.68 -11.59
N MET A 102 -4.06 -2.59 -12.32
CA MET A 102 -3.14 -2.26 -13.43
C MET A 102 -3.89 -1.75 -14.65
N GLU A 103 -5.03 -2.34 -14.97
CA GLU A 103 -5.85 -2.00 -16.12
C GLU A 103 -6.57 -0.66 -15.94
N GLN A 104 -7.29 -0.51 -14.83
CA GLN A 104 -8.15 0.65 -14.61
C GLN A 104 -7.42 1.87 -14.08
N ARG A 105 -6.20 1.72 -13.55
CA ARG A 105 -5.32 2.79 -13.05
C ARG A 105 -6.01 3.77 -12.08
N GLN A 106 -6.95 3.27 -11.29
CA GLN A 106 -7.56 4.07 -10.24
C GLN A 106 -6.64 4.19 -9.03
N ASN A 107 -6.67 5.35 -8.37
CA ASN A 107 -5.84 5.62 -7.19
C ASN A 107 -6.47 5.14 -5.87
N PHE A 108 -7.45 4.21 -5.92
CA PHE A 108 -8.08 3.67 -4.71
C PHE A 108 -7.02 3.11 -3.76
N GLY A 109 -7.00 3.63 -2.53
CA GLY A 109 -6.10 3.21 -1.47
C GLY A 109 -4.60 3.40 -1.70
N SER A 110 -4.17 3.90 -2.86
CA SER A 110 -2.75 3.98 -3.24
C SER A 110 -1.98 5.08 -2.50
N THR A 111 -0.67 4.88 -2.40
CA THR A 111 0.24 5.96 -2.01
C THR A 111 0.50 6.84 -3.23
N VAL A 112 0.01 8.07 -3.17
CA VAL A 112 0.15 9.05 -4.25
C VAL A 112 1.42 9.85 -4.05
N GLY A 113 2.16 10.06 -5.12
CA GLY A 113 3.41 10.83 -5.09
C GLY A 113 4.25 10.69 -6.38
N ARG A 114 5.43 11.38 -6.40
CA ARG A 114 5.99 12.21 -5.30
C ARG A 114 5.12 13.45 -4.97
N TYR A 115 4.65 14.17 -5.97
CA TYR A 115 3.78 15.33 -5.83
C TYR A 115 2.30 14.91 -5.89
N ILE A 116 1.50 15.30 -4.90
CA ILE A 116 0.05 15.09 -4.88
C ILE A 116 -0.67 16.29 -5.49
N GLY A 117 -1.78 16.05 -6.18
CA GLY A 117 -2.57 17.08 -6.84
C GLY A 117 -2.11 17.33 -8.28
N ARG A 118 -2.19 18.56 -8.76
CA ARG A 118 -1.91 18.90 -10.16
C ARG A 118 -0.82 19.93 -10.30
N ILE A 119 0.03 19.74 -11.33
CA ILE A 119 0.94 20.77 -11.84
C ILE A 119 0.36 21.28 -13.15
N LEU A 120 -0.07 22.53 -13.14
CA LEU A 120 -0.72 23.18 -14.29
C LEU A 120 0.23 23.24 -15.49
N ASN A 121 -0.30 22.93 -16.68
CA ASN A 121 0.44 22.95 -17.94
C ASN A 121 1.74 22.14 -17.90
N ALA A 122 1.83 21.16 -16.98
CA ALA A 122 2.99 20.29 -16.79
C ALA A 122 4.32 21.07 -16.70
N ARG A 123 4.34 22.22 -16.04
CA ARG A 123 5.55 23.04 -15.84
C ARG A 123 5.52 23.79 -14.53
N PHE A 124 6.71 24.09 -14.03
CA PHE A 124 6.92 24.95 -12.86
C PHE A 124 8.27 25.65 -13.00
N THR A 125 8.45 26.74 -12.27
CA THR A 125 9.73 27.46 -12.19
C THR A 125 10.33 27.25 -10.80
N LEU A 126 11.60 26.88 -10.75
CA LEU A 126 12.37 26.75 -9.53
C LEU A 126 13.70 27.48 -9.74
N ASP A 127 14.06 28.37 -8.82
CA ASP A 127 15.28 29.18 -8.86
C ASP A 127 15.48 29.91 -10.21
N GLY A 128 14.40 30.40 -10.81
CA GLY A 128 14.40 31.09 -12.09
C GLY A 128 14.47 30.19 -13.32
N VAL A 129 14.57 28.87 -13.16
CA VAL A 129 14.62 27.88 -14.25
C VAL A 129 13.27 27.25 -14.46
N GLU A 130 12.77 27.24 -15.71
CA GLU A 130 11.54 26.53 -16.07
C GLU A 130 11.80 25.04 -16.25
N HIS A 131 11.07 24.21 -15.52
CA HIS A 131 11.06 22.76 -15.64
C HIS A 131 9.79 22.31 -16.37
N LYS A 132 9.96 21.60 -17.48
CA LYS A 132 8.88 21.01 -18.28
C LYS A 132 8.76 19.53 -17.99
N LEU A 133 7.55 19.07 -17.75
CA LEU A 133 7.21 17.70 -17.39
C LEU A 133 6.31 17.08 -18.46
N VAL A 134 6.16 15.75 -18.41
CA VAL A 134 5.28 15.02 -19.33
C VAL A 134 3.85 14.97 -18.77
N PRO A 135 2.85 15.56 -19.45
CA PRO A 135 1.46 15.51 -19.01
C PRO A 135 0.94 14.07 -18.91
N ASN A 136 0.13 13.81 -17.90
CA ASN A 136 -0.54 12.50 -17.74
C ASN A 136 -2.06 12.62 -17.50
N ASN A 137 -2.63 13.83 -17.54
CA ASN A 137 -4.05 14.06 -17.28
C ASN A 137 -4.79 14.41 -18.59
N GLY A 138 -4.80 13.48 -19.53
CA GLY A 138 -5.55 13.55 -20.78
C GLY A 138 -5.38 14.87 -21.55
N LYS A 139 -6.49 15.43 -22.05
CA LYS A 139 -6.49 16.68 -22.84
C LYS A 139 -6.16 17.94 -22.03
N SER A 140 -6.11 17.87 -20.70
CA SER A 140 -5.87 19.05 -19.85
C SER A 140 -4.44 19.58 -19.93
N GLY A 141 -3.49 18.78 -20.43
CA GLY A 141 -2.08 19.15 -20.49
C GLY A 141 -1.40 19.30 -19.13
N HIS A 142 -2.02 18.79 -18.07
CA HIS A 142 -1.52 18.87 -16.69
C HIS A 142 -0.82 17.59 -16.25
N ILE A 143 -0.02 17.67 -15.19
CA ILE A 143 0.37 16.48 -14.41
C ILE A 143 -0.62 16.30 -13.27
N SER A 144 -0.97 15.05 -13.01
CA SER A 144 -1.78 14.63 -11.88
C SER A 144 -1.03 13.58 -11.08
N HIS A 145 -0.99 13.77 -9.76
CA HIS A 145 -0.59 12.75 -8.78
C HIS A 145 0.80 12.12 -9.00
N GLY A 146 1.78 12.93 -9.38
CA GLY A 146 3.17 12.49 -9.50
C GLY A 146 3.56 11.99 -10.90
N GLY A 147 2.68 12.14 -11.88
CA GLY A 147 2.98 11.75 -13.26
C GLY A 147 2.66 10.28 -13.56
N ASN A 148 3.20 9.78 -14.68
CA ASN A 148 3.00 8.41 -15.12
C ASN A 148 4.33 7.82 -15.61
N PRO A 149 4.88 6.81 -14.92
CA PRO A 149 4.34 6.14 -13.73
C PRO A 149 4.64 6.93 -12.43
N GLY A 150 3.59 7.14 -11.61
CA GLY A 150 3.69 7.69 -10.27
C GLY A 150 3.96 6.61 -9.19
N PHE A 151 3.90 6.99 -7.91
CA PHE A 151 4.07 6.03 -6.80
C PHE A 151 3.01 4.95 -6.78
N ALA A 152 1.79 5.26 -7.25
CA ALA A 152 0.68 4.33 -7.34
C ALA A 152 0.89 3.20 -8.34
N ASP A 153 1.79 3.39 -9.32
CA ASP A 153 2.10 2.42 -10.39
C ASP A 153 3.41 1.65 -10.12
N ARG A 154 3.99 1.78 -8.93
CA ARG A 154 5.26 1.16 -8.57
C ARG A 154 5.07 -0.02 -7.64
N ILE A 155 5.93 -1.03 -7.80
CA ILE A 155 6.05 -2.10 -6.82
C ILE A 155 7.03 -1.64 -5.74
N TRP A 156 6.57 -1.64 -4.50
CA TRP A 156 7.35 -1.22 -3.34
C TRP A 156 8.03 -2.44 -2.73
N LYS A 157 9.28 -2.27 -2.32
CA LYS A 157 10.02 -3.31 -1.62
C LYS A 157 9.40 -3.54 -0.23
N VAL A 158 9.18 -4.79 0.10
CA VAL A 158 8.70 -5.20 1.42
C VAL A 158 9.90 -5.26 2.35
N GLU A 159 9.93 -4.40 3.37
CA GLU A 159 10.99 -4.38 4.39
C GLU A 159 10.60 -5.19 5.62
N GLN A 160 9.30 -5.23 5.93
CA GLN A 160 8.74 -5.98 7.04
C GLN A 160 7.29 -6.32 6.73
N ALA A 161 6.89 -7.56 7.02
CA ALA A 161 5.49 -7.97 7.00
C ALA A 161 5.27 -8.98 8.14
N ASP A 162 4.37 -8.65 9.06
CA ASP A 162 3.91 -9.51 10.14
C ASP A 162 2.41 -9.29 10.40
N THR A 163 1.83 -9.96 11.38
CA THR A 163 0.38 -9.88 11.68
C THR A 163 -0.11 -8.45 11.94
N TYR A 164 0.74 -7.56 12.40
CA TYR A 164 0.36 -6.21 12.85
C TYR A 164 1.01 -5.09 12.05
N THR A 165 2.04 -5.39 11.25
CA THR A 165 2.85 -4.37 10.60
C THR A 165 3.22 -4.79 9.17
N VAL A 166 3.01 -3.89 8.23
CA VAL A 166 3.63 -3.94 6.91
C VAL A 166 4.41 -2.66 6.69
N ARG A 167 5.70 -2.79 6.41
CA ARG A 167 6.59 -1.68 6.04
C ARG A 167 7.06 -1.86 4.61
N LEU A 168 6.76 -0.86 3.80
CA LEU A 168 7.11 -0.82 2.39
C LEU A 168 8.05 0.35 2.12
N SER A 169 9.04 0.15 1.25
CA SER A 169 9.95 1.20 0.81
C SER A 169 10.02 1.28 -0.71
N TYR A 170 10.25 2.49 -1.21
CA TYR A 170 10.50 2.74 -2.61
C TYR A 170 11.64 3.74 -2.77
N LEU A 171 12.66 3.38 -3.57
CA LEU A 171 13.73 4.30 -3.92
C LEU A 171 13.31 5.12 -5.14
N CYS A 172 12.83 6.34 -4.89
CA CYS A 172 12.49 7.27 -5.95
C CYS A 172 13.75 8.05 -6.35
N LEU A 173 14.20 7.87 -7.58
CA LEU A 173 15.29 8.66 -8.14
C LEU A 173 14.75 10.05 -8.52
N LEU A 174 15.48 11.13 -8.16
CA LEU A 174 15.08 12.51 -8.39
C LEU A 174 14.73 12.81 -9.85
N TYR A 175 15.54 12.32 -10.75
CA TYR A 175 15.37 12.56 -12.20
C TYR A 175 14.22 11.80 -12.87
N THR A 176 13.59 10.87 -12.16
CA THR A 176 12.49 10.05 -12.72
C THR A 176 11.14 10.38 -12.15
N SER A 177 11.07 11.28 -11.16
CA SER A 177 9.83 11.68 -10.51
C SER A 177 9.64 13.18 -10.61
N PRO A 178 8.59 13.65 -11.28
CA PRO A 178 8.29 15.07 -11.32
C PRO A 178 7.91 15.58 -9.94
N SER A 179 8.79 16.36 -9.33
CA SER A 179 8.55 17.01 -8.05
C SER A 179 9.14 18.41 -8.05
N PRO A 180 8.36 19.43 -7.67
CA PRO A 180 8.86 20.80 -7.53
C PRO A 180 9.73 21.03 -6.28
N ARG A 181 10.02 20.00 -5.48
CA ARG A 181 10.80 20.10 -4.23
C ARG A 181 12.15 19.40 -4.29
N ASP A 182 12.50 18.83 -5.43
CA ASP A 182 13.77 18.08 -5.62
C ASP A 182 14.78 18.89 -6.42
#